data_692e140d3ddb76d8a99d26b2b503cbfd
#
_entry.id   692e140d3ddb76d8a99d26b2b503cbfd
#
_cell.length_a   1.000
_cell.length_b   1.000
_cell.length_c   1.000
_cell.angle_alpha   90.00
_cell.angle_beta   90.00
_cell.angle_gamma   90.00
#
_symmetry.space_group_name_H-M   'P 1'
#
loop_
_entity.id
_entity.type
_entity.pdbx_description
1 polymer ?
#
loop_
_entity_poly.entity_id
_entity_poly.type
_entity_poly.pdbx_seq_one_letter_code
_entity_poly.pdbx_strand_id
1 'polypeptide(L)'
;FLLLLSFKKKYHRSIPARFFLFNNPKFKDADVHFHACSFGEVQALKPLMQKFDSKAISVVTNTGFEAASKICSNTRFLPFEIFLPFWLKKSKILVIFEAELWLMLVFMAKLKGSRVILINARISDRSYKSYLKFGFFYRYLFKFIDKIYAQSELDKERLKTLGAGEIEVVGNIKAAFLPSVSKIYEKPKARVIVLASTHAGEEEMILDNLNLKENDLLI
;
A
#
# COMPACT_ATOMS: atom_id res chain seq x y z
N PHE A 1 12.66 -10.45 19.54
CA PHE A 1 11.29 -9.91 19.60
C PHE A 1 10.51 -10.18 18.31
N LEU A 2 11.00 -9.76 17.13
CA LEU A 2 10.27 -9.97 15.86
C LEU A 2 9.98 -11.44 15.57
N LEU A 3 10.93 -12.34 15.80
CA LEU A 3 10.72 -13.79 15.61
C LEU A 3 9.66 -14.35 16.58
N LEU A 4 9.55 -13.82 17.79
CA LEU A 4 8.49 -14.21 18.72
C LEU A 4 7.09 -13.80 18.22
N LEU A 5 6.97 -12.71 17.47
CA LEU A 5 5.72 -12.34 16.83
C LEU A 5 5.27 -13.33 15.76
N SER A 6 6.17 -14.12 15.18
CA SER A 6 5.81 -15.13 14.17
C SER A 6 4.91 -16.25 14.72
N PHE A 7 4.87 -16.45 16.04
CA PHE A 7 3.93 -17.39 16.65
C PHE A 7 2.46 -16.92 16.60
N LYS A 8 2.23 -15.60 16.40
CA LYS A 8 0.87 -15.11 16.22
C LYS A 8 0.37 -15.42 14.80
N LYS A 9 -0.86 -15.97 14.68
CA LYS A 9 -1.49 -16.35 13.40
C LYS A 9 -1.39 -15.26 12.31
N LYS A 10 -1.47 -13.99 12.70
CA LYS A 10 -1.34 -12.83 11.81
C LYS A 10 0.03 -12.72 11.13
N TYR A 11 1.10 -13.19 11.76
CA TYR A 11 2.49 -12.95 11.32
C TYR A 11 3.29 -14.23 11.03
N HIS A 12 2.71 -15.40 11.27
CA HIS A 12 3.40 -16.70 11.20
C HIS A 12 4.07 -16.98 9.85
N ARG A 13 3.57 -16.41 8.77
CA ARG A 13 4.10 -16.59 7.42
C ARG A 13 4.97 -15.40 6.98
N SER A 14 4.50 -14.15 7.21
CA SER A 14 5.19 -12.97 6.71
C SER A 14 6.53 -12.71 7.40
N ILE A 15 6.60 -12.82 8.73
CA ILE A 15 7.86 -12.54 9.44
C ILE A 15 8.97 -13.54 9.09
N PRO A 16 8.78 -14.87 9.14
CA PRO A 16 9.82 -15.82 8.74
C PRO A 16 10.26 -15.64 7.28
N ALA A 17 9.31 -15.42 6.36
CA ALA A 17 9.62 -15.20 4.96
C ALA A 17 10.49 -13.94 4.76
N ARG A 18 10.28 -12.89 5.53
CA ARG A 18 11.07 -11.66 5.48
C ARG A 18 12.51 -11.83 5.98
N PHE A 19 12.78 -12.87 6.75
CA PHE A 19 14.13 -13.31 7.14
C PHE A 19 14.74 -14.36 6.20
N PHE A 20 14.12 -14.69 5.06
CA PHE A 20 14.48 -15.82 4.17
C PHE A 20 14.37 -17.21 4.82
N LEU A 21 13.67 -17.34 5.94
CA LEU A 21 13.61 -18.61 6.66
C LEU A 21 12.67 -19.63 6.00
N PHE A 22 11.68 -19.17 5.19
CA PHE A 22 10.73 -20.04 4.51
C PHE A 22 10.24 -19.43 3.20
N ASN A 23 10.25 -20.23 2.12
CA ASN A 23 9.55 -20.01 0.85
C ASN A 23 9.51 -18.57 0.29
N ASN A 24 10.58 -17.81 0.49
CA ASN A 24 10.70 -16.45 -0.06
C ASN A 24 11.95 -16.31 -0.95
N PRO A 25 12.06 -17.10 -2.04
CA PRO A 25 13.19 -17.00 -2.95
C PRO A 25 13.20 -15.62 -3.64
N LYS A 26 14.30 -15.32 -4.32
CA LYS A 26 14.37 -14.12 -5.18
C LYS A 26 13.26 -14.15 -6.22
N PHE A 27 12.87 -12.98 -6.70
CA PHE A 27 11.99 -12.86 -7.86
C PHE A 27 12.55 -13.60 -9.07
N LYS A 28 11.68 -14.08 -9.96
CA LYS A 28 12.02 -14.27 -11.35
C LYS A 28 12.25 -12.90 -12.00
N ASP A 29 12.97 -12.86 -13.11
CA ASP A 29 13.21 -11.61 -13.82
C ASP A 29 11.88 -10.97 -14.23
N ALA A 30 11.82 -9.64 -14.08
CA ALA A 30 10.63 -8.86 -14.37
C ALA A 30 11.05 -7.45 -14.79
N ASP A 31 10.33 -6.90 -15.78
CA ASP A 31 10.55 -5.53 -16.22
C ASP A 31 10.08 -4.51 -15.20
N VAL A 32 8.93 -4.80 -14.55
CA VAL A 32 8.35 -3.93 -13.54
C VAL A 32 8.22 -4.67 -12.21
N HIS A 33 8.83 -4.10 -11.17
CA HIS A 33 8.66 -4.53 -9.80
C HIS A 33 7.71 -3.56 -9.09
N PHE A 34 6.57 -4.08 -8.63
CA PHE A 34 5.63 -3.35 -7.79
C PHE A 34 5.91 -3.63 -6.32
N HIS A 35 5.75 -2.62 -5.48
CA HIS A 35 5.77 -2.78 -4.03
C HIS A 35 4.53 -2.18 -3.39
N ALA A 36 3.83 -2.99 -2.58
CA ALA A 36 2.66 -2.62 -1.79
C ALA A 36 2.68 -3.34 -0.45
N CYS A 37 2.16 -2.74 0.61
CA CYS A 37 2.17 -3.36 1.93
C CYS A 37 0.98 -4.31 2.14
N SER A 38 -0.22 -3.84 1.85
CA SER A 38 -1.48 -4.40 2.33
C SER A 38 -2.41 -4.90 1.22
N PHE A 39 -3.48 -5.60 1.63
CA PHE A 39 -4.56 -6.05 0.74
C PHE A 39 -5.16 -4.89 -0.08
N GLY A 40 -5.50 -3.78 0.59
CA GLY A 40 -6.14 -2.63 -0.07
C GLY A 40 -5.26 -1.98 -1.13
N GLU A 41 -3.95 -1.88 -0.86
CA GLU A 41 -2.98 -1.35 -1.82
C GLU A 41 -2.80 -2.27 -3.03
N VAL A 42 -2.74 -3.59 -2.81
CA VAL A 42 -2.67 -4.58 -3.90
C VAL A 42 -3.91 -4.51 -4.78
N GLN A 43 -5.11 -4.37 -4.20
CA GLN A 43 -6.34 -4.20 -4.98
C GLN A 43 -6.33 -2.91 -5.82
N ALA A 44 -5.83 -1.81 -5.25
CA ALA A 44 -5.69 -0.55 -5.97
C ALA A 44 -4.67 -0.63 -7.12
N LEU A 45 -3.61 -1.44 -6.96
CA LEU A 45 -2.61 -1.66 -7.99
C LEU A 45 -3.04 -2.63 -9.08
N LYS A 46 -4.02 -3.50 -8.82
CA LYS A 46 -4.43 -4.58 -9.73
C LYS A 46 -4.66 -4.10 -11.18
N PRO A 47 -5.45 -3.03 -11.45
CA PRO A 47 -5.70 -2.60 -12.82
C PRO A 47 -4.42 -2.10 -13.53
N LEU A 48 -3.51 -1.46 -12.79
CA LEU A 48 -2.23 -1.02 -13.33
C LEU A 48 -1.33 -2.22 -13.62
N MET A 49 -1.24 -3.17 -12.71
CA MET A 49 -0.43 -4.38 -12.86
C MET A 49 -0.85 -5.23 -14.06
N GLN A 50 -2.16 -5.25 -14.38
CA GLN A 50 -2.69 -6.01 -15.52
C GLN A 50 -2.19 -5.50 -16.87
N LYS A 51 -1.68 -4.26 -16.94
CA LYS A 51 -1.12 -3.67 -18.16
C LYS A 51 0.32 -4.12 -18.46
N PHE A 52 0.94 -4.88 -17.58
CA PHE A 52 2.33 -5.35 -17.72
C PHE A 52 2.38 -6.87 -17.73
N ASP A 53 3.01 -7.46 -18.73
CA ASP A 53 3.19 -8.93 -18.80
C ASP A 53 4.36 -9.36 -17.92
N SER A 54 5.50 -8.69 -18.02
CA SER A 54 6.71 -8.97 -17.24
C SER A 54 6.73 -8.17 -15.94
N LYS A 55 6.10 -8.75 -14.88
CA LYS A 55 5.91 -8.09 -13.60
C LYS A 55 6.26 -8.97 -12.40
N ALA A 56 6.64 -8.31 -11.32
CA ALA A 56 6.80 -8.89 -9.98
C ALA A 56 6.12 -7.99 -8.95
N ILE A 57 5.74 -8.53 -7.82
CA ILE A 57 5.22 -7.74 -6.70
C ILE A 57 5.79 -8.21 -5.37
N SER A 58 6.26 -7.27 -4.55
CA SER A 58 6.60 -7.49 -3.16
C SER A 58 5.55 -6.90 -2.23
N VAL A 59 5.26 -7.63 -1.16
CA VAL A 59 4.26 -7.25 -0.15
C VAL A 59 4.79 -7.49 1.26
N VAL A 60 4.12 -6.93 2.27
CA VAL A 60 4.55 -7.05 3.66
C VAL A 60 3.60 -7.94 4.46
N THR A 61 2.28 -7.87 4.22
CA THR A 61 1.26 -8.57 5.00
C THR A 61 0.81 -9.90 4.36
N ASN A 62 0.34 -10.84 5.18
CA ASN A 62 -0.21 -12.12 4.68
C ASN A 62 -1.39 -11.90 3.73
N THR A 63 -2.32 -11.02 4.10
CA THR A 63 -3.49 -10.70 3.26
C THR A 63 -3.11 -10.03 1.95
N GLY A 64 -2.07 -9.16 1.98
CA GLY A 64 -1.47 -8.59 0.78
C GLY A 64 -0.87 -9.66 -0.12
N PHE A 65 -0.16 -10.64 0.46
CA PHE A 65 0.43 -11.75 -0.29
C PHE A 65 -0.63 -12.61 -0.98
N GLU A 66 -1.69 -12.97 -0.27
CA GLU A 66 -2.79 -13.77 -0.81
C GLU A 66 -3.51 -13.04 -1.97
N ALA A 67 -3.73 -11.75 -1.82
CA ALA A 67 -4.31 -10.92 -2.89
C ALA A 67 -3.38 -10.82 -4.10
N ALA A 68 -2.10 -10.54 -3.87
CA ALA A 68 -1.11 -10.38 -4.92
C ALA A 68 -0.86 -11.68 -5.70
N SER A 69 -0.82 -12.83 -5.02
CA SER A 69 -0.61 -14.15 -5.64
C SER A 69 -1.72 -14.54 -6.62
N LYS A 70 -2.93 -14.00 -6.46
CA LYS A 70 -4.04 -14.19 -7.41
C LYS A 70 -3.88 -13.39 -8.70
N ILE A 71 -3.01 -12.36 -8.69
CA ILE A 71 -2.81 -11.41 -9.79
C ILE A 71 -1.46 -11.66 -10.48
N CYS A 72 -0.46 -12.09 -9.72
CA CYS A 72 0.92 -12.23 -10.17
C CYS A 72 1.57 -13.47 -9.53
N SER A 73 1.99 -14.43 -10.33
CA SER A 73 2.72 -15.62 -9.85
C SER A 73 4.11 -15.28 -9.28
N ASN A 74 4.68 -14.15 -9.72
CA ASN A 74 5.97 -13.64 -9.22
C ASN A 74 5.77 -12.72 -7.99
N THR A 75 5.02 -13.22 -6.99
CA THR A 75 4.74 -12.54 -5.72
C THR A 75 5.70 -13.01 -4.64
N ARG A 76 6.25 -12.07 -3.85
CA ARG A 76 7.14 -12.36 -2.72
C ARG A 76 6.84 -11.43 -1.55
N PHE A 77 7.22 -11.87 -0.34
CA PHE A 77 7.33 -10.94 0.77
C PHE A 77 8.57 -10.06 0.61
N LEU A 78 8.46 -8.76 0.91
CA LEU A 78 9.62 -7.88 0.98
C LEU A 78 10.48 -8.32 2.17
N PRO A 79 11.75 -8.71 1.98
CA PRO A 79 12.65 -8.99 3.09
C PRO A 79 12.88 -7.76 3.97
N PHE A 80 13.37 -7.95 5.18
CA PHE A 80 13.90 -6.84 5.96
C PHE A 80 15.05 -6.16 5.22
N GLU A 81 15.18 -4.85 5.38
CA GLU A 81 16.03 -4.01 4.53
C GLU A 81 17.49 -4.47 4.44
N ILE A 82 18.02 -5.04 5.51
CA ILE A 82 19.39 -5.58 5.57
C ILE A 82 19.64 -6.70 4.53
N PHE A 83 18.61 -7.39 4.09
CA PHE A 83 18.71 -8.48 3.11
C PHE A 83 18.47 -8.04 1.67
N LEU A 84 17.98 -6.83 1.44
CA LEU A 84 17.64 -6.34 0.10
C LEU A 84 18.82 -6.31 -0.87
N PRO A 85 20.06 -5.96 -0.45
CA PRO A 85 21.21 -6.02 -1.35
C PRO A 85 21.41 -7.38 -2.02
N PHE A 86 21.14 -8.45 -1.28
CA PHE A 86 21.31 -9.83 -1.76
C PHE A 86 20.08 -10.40 -2.44
N TRP A 87 18.90 -9.87 -2.14
CA TRP A 87 17.62 -10.41 -2.58
C TRP A 87 17.05 -9.71 -3.81
N LEU A 88 17.15 -8.38 -3.88
CA LEU A 88 16.54 -7.59 -4.94
C LEU A 88 17.19 -7.92 -6.28
N LYS A 89 16.38 -8.30 -7.27
CA LYS A 89 16.80 -8.43 -8.65
C LYS A 89 16.66 -7.11 -9.40
N LYS A 90 17.35 -7.00 -10.52
CA LYS A 90 17.22 -5.86 -11.45
C LYS A 90 15.83 -5.87 -12.07
N SER A 91 15.21 -4.70 -12.15
CA SER A 91 14.02 -4.41 -12.95
C SER A 91 14.24 -3.09 -13.70
N LYS A 92 13.50 -2.84 -14.78
CA LYS A 92 13.56 -1.55 -15.47
C LYS A 92 12.92 -0.46 -14.62
N ILE A 93 11.81 -0.81 -13.96
CA ILE A 93 11.01 0.13 -13.16
C ILE A 93 10.70 -0.52 -11.80
N LEU A 94 10.88 0.25 -10.72
CA LEU A 94 10.31 -0.03 -9.41
C LEU A 94 9.15 0.95 -9.16
N VAL A 95 7.95 0.41 -8.94
CA VAL A 95 6.76 1.18 -8.58
C VAL A 95 6.44 0.95 -7.12
N ILE A 96 6.47 2.03 -6.32
CA ILE A 96 6.14 2.01 -4.88
C ILE A 96 4.77 2.65 -4.69
N PHE A 97 3.94 2.08 -3.83
CA PHE A 97 2.59 2.54 -3.57
C PHE A 97 2.47 3.30 -2.24
N GLU A 98 1.80 4.45 -2.27
CA GLU A 98 1.52 5.32 -1.10
C GLU A 98 2.79 5.78 -0.35
N ALA A 99 2.92 5.37 0.92
CA ALA A 99 3.99 5.81 1.81
C ALA A 99 4.99 4.69 2.18
N GLU A 100 5.06 3.62 1.37
CA GLU A 100 5.97 2.48 1.60
C GLU A 100 7.42 2.81 1.23
N LEU A 101 7.96 3.81 1.90
CA LEU A 101 9.27 4.42 1.64
C LEU A 101 10.40 3.67 2.36
N TRP A 102 10.74 2.49 1.86
CA TRP A 102 11.84 1.66 2.34
C TRP A 102 13.16 2.12 1.71
N LEU A 103 14.05 2.75 2.50
CA LEU A 103 15.29 3.35 2.01
C LEU A 103 16.14 2.35 1.21
N MET A 104 16.39 1.16 1.76
CA MET A 104 17.22 0.16 1.08
C MET A 104 16.56 -0.39 -0.17
N LEU A 105 15.22 -0.42 -0.25
CA LEU A 105 14.53 -0.82 -1.47
C LEU A 105 14.78 0.18 -2.59
N VAL A 106 14.54 1.46 -2.35
CA VAL A 106 14.73 2.51 -3.37
C VAL A 106 16.21 2.67 -3.74
N PHE A 107 17.10 2.68 -2.76
CA PHE A 107 18.54 2.78 -2.98
C PHE A 107 19.08 1.62 -3.83
N MET A 108 18.76 0.39 -3.46
CA MET A 108 19.22 -0.79 -4.21
C MET A 108 18.62 -0.89 -5.60
N ALA A 109 17.37 -0.46 -5.78
CA ALA A 109 16.75 -0.40 -7.10
C ALA A 109 17.50 0.59 -8.00
N LYS A 110 17.81 1.78 -7.49
CA LYS A 110 18.62 2.79 -8.22
C LYS A 110 20.00 2.27 -8.55
N LEU A 111 20.67 1.66 -7.58
CA LEU A 111 22.02 1.09 -7.79
C LEU A 111 22.02 0.02 -8.89
N LYS A 112 20.92 -0.73 -9.03
CA LYS A 112 20.72 -1.74 -10.08
C LYS A 112 20.20 -1.16 -11.41
N GLY A 113 20.05 0.17 -11.51
CA GLY A 113 19.64 0.89 -12.74
C GLY A 113 18.14 0.92 -12.98
N SER A 114 17.31 0.71 -11.96
CA SER A 114 15.86 0.87 -12.07
C SER A 114 15.46 2.34 -12.04
N ARG A 115 14.44 2.70 -12.82
CA ARG A 115 13.66 3.93 -12.59
C ARG A 115 12.71 3.72 -11.42
N VAL A 116 12.76 4.56 -10.41
CA VAL A 116 11.93 4.46 -9.20
C VAL A 116 10.79 5.46 -9.26
N ILE A 117 9.56 4.97 -9.18
CA ILE A 117 8.34 5.76 -9.29
C ILE A 117 7.50 5.52 -8.03
N LEU A 118 7.13 6.60 -7.35
CA LEU A 118 6.19 6.57 -6.23
C LEU A 118 4.81 6.97 -6.75
N ILE A 119 3.81 6.12 -6.59
CA ILE A 119 2.45 6.39 -7.04
C ILE A 119 1.47 6.44 -5.88
N ASN A 120 0.36 7.16 -6.07
CA ASN A 120 -0.67 7.40 -5.06
C ASN A 120 -0.09 7.99 -3.77
N ALA A 121 0.96 8.81 -3.90
CA ALA A 121 1.71 9.35 -2.77
C ALA A 121 0.81 10.23 -1.89
N ARG A 122 0.80 9.92 -0.59
CA ARG A 122 0.02 10.61 0.42
C ARG A 122 0.77 10.71 1.73
N ILE A 123 0.65 11.85 2.39
CA ILE A 123 1.17 12.07 3.75
C ILE A 123 0.03 12.60 4.63
N SER A 124 -0.44 11.78 5.58
CA SER A 124 -1.47 12.18 6.53
C SER A 124 -0.98 13.25 7.51
N ASP A 125 -1.90 14.04 8.08
CA ASP A 125 -1.57 15.06 9.09
C ASP A 125 -0.79 14.49 10.26
N ARG A 126 -1.19 13.30 10.71
CA ARG A 126 -0.52 12.58 11.79
C ARG A 126 0.92 12.21 11.43
N SER A 127 1.15 11.73 10.22
CA SER A 127 2.48 11.28 9.77
C SER A 127 3.39 12.47 9.43
N TYR A 128 2.84 13.59 8.95
CA TYR A 128 3.60 14.72 8.47
C TYR A 128 4.53 15.31 9.55
N LYS A 129 4.02 15.46 10.78
CA LYS A 129 4.83 15.94 11.91
C LYS A 129 6.05 15.03 12.17
N SER A 130 5.85 13.73 12.09
CA SER A 130 6.94 12.75 12.24
C SER A 130 7.93 12.82 11.09
N TYR A 131 7.45 12.99 9.85
CA TYR A 131 8.30 13.11 8.67
C TYR A 131 9.16 14.37 8.71
N LEU A 132 8.62 15.49 9.18
CA LEU A 132 9.39 16.73 9.37
C LEU A 132 10.51 16.55 10.41
N LYS A 133 10.23 15.84 11.52
CA LYS A 133 11.24 15.56 12.55
C LYS A 133 12.43 14.78 11.99
N PHE A 134 12.19 13.87 11.03
CA PHE A 134 13.20 13.09 10.33
C PHE A 134 13.47 13.59 8.92
N GLY A 135 13.29 14.89 8.67
CA GLY A 135 13.36 15.50 7.35
C GLY A 135 14.68 15.26 6.60
N PHE A 136 15.82 15.17 7.34
CA PHE A 136 17.11 14.83 6.75
C PHE A 136 17.11 13.44 6.09
N PHE A 137 16.48 12.45 6.73
CA PHE A 137 16.35 11.08 6.23
C PHE A 137 15.48 11.06 4.96
N TYR A 138 14.30 11.68 4.99
CA TYR A 138 13.41 11.73 3.83
C TYR A 138 14.01 12.50 2.66
N ARG A 139 14.71 13.61 2.94
CA ARG A 139 15.45 14.37 1.90
C ARG A 139 16.50 13.52 1.21
N TYR A 140 17.18 12.66 1.96
CA TYR A 140 18.13 11.72 1.38
C TYR A 140 17.41 10.64 0.57
N LEU A 141 16.34 10.04 1.10
CA LEU A 141 15.55 9.00 0.44
C LEU A 141 14.96 9.48 -0.88
N PHE A 142 14.38 10.68 -0.92
CA PHE A 142 13.76 11.22 -2.12
C PHE A 142 14.74 11.45 -3.28
N LYS A 143 16.04 11.54 -3.04
CA LYS A 143 17.05 11.58 -4.10
C LYS A 143 17.08 10.33 -4.99
N PHE A 144 16.54 9.22 -4.50
CA PHE A 144 16.48 7.95 -5.23
C PHE A 144 15.14 7.71 -5.93
N ILE A 145 14.21 8.65 -5.87
CA ILE A 145 12.90 8.56 -6.50
C ILE A 145 12.87 9.50 -7.70
N ASP A 146 12.63 8.94 -8.89
CA ASP A 146 12.70 9.70 -10.15
C ASP A 146 11.42 10.47 -10.44
N LYS A 147 10.26 9.94 -10.04
CA LYS A 147 8.94 10.57 -10.27
C LYS A 147 7.97 10.22 -9.17
N ILE A 148 7.17 11.18 -8.78
CA ILE A 148 6.12 11.03 -7.77
C ILE A 148 4.79 11.46 -8.33
N TYR A 149 3.77 10.60 -8.19
CA TYR A 149 2.38 10.89 -8.49
C TYR A 149 1.60 11.01 -7.18
N ALA A 150 1.29 12.24 -6.79
CA ALA A 150 0.61 12.58 -5.54
C ALA A 150 -0.91 12.55 -5.66
N GLN A 151 -1.62 12.31 -4.54
CA GLN A 151 -3.07 12.30 -4.51
C GLN A 151 -3.69 13.70 -4.55
N SER A 152 -3.03 14.70 -3.96
CA SER A 152 -3.55 16.06 -3.82
C SER A 152 -2.44 17.11 -3.88
N GLU A 153 -2.82 18.37 -4.08
CA GLU A 153 -1.87 19.50 -3.99
C GLU A 153 -1.27 19.60 -2.58
N LEU A 154 -2.05 19.32 -1.53
CA LEU A 154 -1.55 19.28 -0.16
C LEU A 154 -0.45 18.22 0.02
N ASP A 155 -0.63 17.02 -0.54
CA ASP A 155 0.39 15.97 -0.50
C ASP A 155 1.65 16.39 -1.26
N LYS A 156 1.49 17.05 -2.41
CA LYS A 156 2.60 17.59 -3.20
C LYS A 156 3.40 18.63 -2.43
N GLU A 157 2.74 19.56 -1.74
CA GLU A 157 3.41 20.56 -0.90
C GLU A 157 4.20 19.92 0.25
N ARG A 158 3.59 18.94 0.93
CA ARG A 158 4.24 18.17 2.01
C ARG A 158 5.47 17.42 1.51
N LEU A 159 5.35 16.76 0.36
CA LEU A 159 6.45 16.04 -0.27
C LEU A 159 7.58 16.98 -0.68
N LYS A 160 7.28 18.16 -1.26
CA LYS A 160 8.27 19.19 -1.59
C LYS A 160 9.02 19.67 -0.35
N THR A 161 8.32 19.92 0.75
CA THR A 161 8.93 20.33 2.03
C THR A 161 9.92 19.29 2.55
N LEU A 162 9.66 18.02 2.27
CA LEU A 162 10.55 16.90 2.61
C LEU A 162 11.69 16.69 1.61
N GLY A 163 11.78 17.52 0.57
CA GLY A 163 12.84 17.50 -0.43
C GLY A 163 12.61 16.56 -1.60
N ALA A 164 11.37 16.16 -1.84
CA ALA A 164 11.01 15.41 -3.02
C ALA A 164 11.13 16.24 -4.31
N GLY A 165 11.59 15.58 -5.39
CA GLY A 165 11.89 16.25 -6.67
C GLY A 165 10.65 16.39 -7.57
N GLU A 166 10.60 15.60 -8.64
CA GLU A 166 9.56 15.69 -9.67
C GLU A 166 8.22 15.13 -9.18
N ILE A 167 7.22 15.99 -8.95
CA ILE A 167 5.90 15.62 -8.40
C ILE A 167 4.79 16.12 -9.32
N GLU A 168 3.88 15.21 -9.65
CA GLU A 168 2.65 15.48 -10.40
C GLU A 168 1.43 15.07 -9.58
N VAL A 169 0.37 15.86 -9.60
CA VAL A 169 -0.89 15.53 -8.91
C VAL A 169 -1.83 14.87 -9.89
N VAL A 170 -2.24 13.64 -9.57
CA VAL A 170 -3.08 12.80 -10.45
C VAL A 170 -4.37 12.31 -9.77
N GLY A 171 -4.55 12.66 -8.49
CA GLY A 171 -5.69 12.16 -7.72
C GLY A 171 -5.45 10.78 -7.09
N ASN A 172 -6.50 10.26 -6.44
CA ASN A 172 -6.41 8.97 -5.77
C ASN A 172 -6.73 7.84 -6.76
N ILE A 173 -5.77 6.97 -7.02
CA ILE A 173 -5.93 5.84 -7.94
C ILE A 173 -7.06 4.88 -7.51
N LYS A 174 -7.37 4.82 -6.21
CA LYS A 174 -8.49 4.02 -5.69
C LYS A 174 -9.85 4.52 -6.21
N ALA A 175 -9.98 5.81 -6.48
CA ALA A 175 -11.20 6.40 -7.03
C ALA A 175 -11.35 6.17 -8.53
N ALA A 176 -10.26 5.92 -9.25
CA ALA A 176 -10.29 5.65 -10.69
C ALA A 176 -10.87 4.26 -11.05
N PHE A 177 -10.90 3.35 -10.08
CA PHE A 177 -11.34 1.96 -10.26
C PHE A 177 -12.38 1.59 -9.22
N LEU A 178 -13.57 2.19 -9.33
CA LEU A 178 -14.70 1.81 -8.49
C LEU A 178 -15.13 0.37 -8.83
N PRO A 179 -15.41 -0.45 -7.82
CA PRO A 179 -15.92 -1.80 -8.05
C PRO A 179 -17.27 -1.71 -8.76
N SER A 180 -17.47 -2.58 -9.76
CA SER A 180 -18.78 -2.73 -10.39
C SER A 180 -19.78 -3.28 -9.37
N VAL A 181 -21.00 -2.76 -9.43
CA VAL A 181 -22.09 -3.27 -8.60
C VAL A 181 -22.36 -4.73 -9.00
N SER A 182 -22.11 -5.65 -8.07
CA SER A 182 -22.32 -7.10 -8.31
C SER A 182 -23.75 -7.54 -8.07
N LYS A 183 -24.51 -6.78 -7.27
CA LYS A 183 -25.89 -7.07 -6.93
C LYS A 183 -26.65 -5.76 -6.76
N ILE A 184 -27.78 -5.65 -7.45
CA ILE A 184 -28.72 -4.55 -7.26
C ILE A 184 -29.74 -5.01 -6.21
N TYR A 185 -29.86 -4.24 -5.14
CA TYR A 185 -30.88 -4.46 -4.13
C TYR A 185 -32.05 -3.55 -4.41
N GLU A 186 -33.27 -4.09 -4.32
CA GLU A 186 -34.47 -3.27 -4.35
C GLU A 186 -34.47 -2.33 -3.15
N LYS A 187 -34.75 -1.05 -3.41
CA LYS A 187 -34.80 -0.06 -2.35
C LYS A 187 -36.05 -0.32 -1.49
N PRO A 188 -35.92 -0.62 -0.18
CA PRO A 188 -37.07 -0.75 0.70
C PRO A 188 -37.90 0.54 0.74
N LYS A 189 -39.20 0.43 1.00
CA LYS A 189 -40.08 1.59 1.21
C LYS A 189 -39.75 2.36 2.50
N ALA A 190 -39.04 1.71 3.42
CA ALA A 190 -38.57 2.29 4.67
C ALA A 190 -37.32 3.15 4.51
N ARG A 191 -37.04 4.02 5.49
CA ARG A 191 -35.73 4.66 5.62
C ARG A 191 -34.72 3.60 6.03
N VAL A 192 -33.65 3.42 5.25
CA VAL A 192 -32.57 2.49 5.54
C VAL A 192 -31.38 3.26 6.09
N ILE A 193 -30.89 2.82 7.24
CA ILE A 193 -29.69 3.35 7.90
C ILE A 193 -28.68 2.22 7.93
N VAL A 194 -27.52 2.44 7.31
CA VAL A 194 -26.43 1.45 7.25
C VAL A 194 -25.28 1.94 8.10
N LEU A 195 -24.90 1.16 9.12
CA LEU A 195 -23.69 1.41 9.91
C LEU A 195 -22.57 0.50 9.36
N ALA A 196 -21.64 1.08 8.62
CA ALA A 196 -20.61 0.32 7.94
C ALA A 196 -19.21 0.62 8.48
N SER A 197 -18.39 -0.44 8.68
CA SER A 197 -17.00 -0.35 9.13
C SER A 197 -16.81 0.35 10.47
N THR A 198 -17.72 0.17 11.37
CA THR A 198 -17.70 0.73 12.73
C THR A 198 -16.62 0.08 13.60
N HIS A 199 -16.18 0.81 14.61
CA HIS A 199 -15.28 0.33 15.66
C HIS A 199 -16.07 0.18 16.97
N ALA A 200 -15.49 -0.54 17.91
CA ALA A 200 -16.14 -0.75 19.22
C ALA A 200 -16.52 0.59 19.88
N GLY A 201 -17.79 0.73 20.26
CA GLY A 201 -18.38 1.92 20.87
C GLY A 201 -18.94 2.96 19.88
N GLU A 202 -18.61 2.91 18.59
CA GLU A 202 -19.15 3.86 17.60
C GLU A 202 -20.64 3.60 17.32
N GLU A 203 -21.04 2.34 17.29
CA GLU A 203 -22.45 1.96 17.04
C GLU A 203 -23.36 2.49 18.16
N GLU A 204 -22.97 2.31 19.41
CA GLU A 204 -23.71 2.83 20.58
C GLU A 204 -23.81 4.35 20.49
N MET A 205 -22.70 5.04 20.26
CA MET A 205 -22.67 6.50 20.14
C MET A 205 -23.56 7.02 19.00
N ILE A 206 -23.59 6.32 17.87
CA ILE A 206 -24.45 6.70 16.73
C ILE A 206 -25.90 6.46 17.06
N LEU A 207 -26.24 5.31 17.65
CA LEU A 207 -27.64 4.96 18.01
C LEU A 207 -28.23 5.88 19.06
N ASP A 208 -27.44 6.27 20.07
CA ASP A 208 -27.86 7.19 21.12
C ASP A 208 -28.22 8.60 20.59
N ASN A 209 -27.61 8.98 19.45
CA ASN A 209 -27.82 10.30 18.82
C ASN A 209 -28.73 10.23 17.58
N LEU A 210 -29.21 9.04 17.21
CA LEU A 210 -30.00 8.85 16.01
C LEU A 210 -31.50 8.84 16.38
N ASN A 211 -32.26 9.76 15.79
CA ASN A 211 -33.70 9.75 15.93
C ASN A 211 -34.33 8.65 15.06
N LEU A 212 -34.42 7.44 15.61
CA LEU A 212 -35.01 6.27 14.94
C LEU A 212 -36.55 6.38 14.97
N LYS A 213 -37.15 6.04 13.82
CA LYS A 213 -38.61 5.92 13.67
C LYS A 213 -38.99 4.44 13.64
N GLU A 214 -40.23 4.14 14.00
CA GLU A 214 -40.77 2.78 14.12
C GLU A 214 -40.60 1.91 12.86
N ASN A 215 -40.58 2.54 11.69
CA ASN A 215 -40.38 1.86 10.39
C ASN A 215 -38.99 1.99 9.80
N ASP A 216 -37.97 2.43 10.55
CA ASP A 216 -36.61 2.49 10.07
C ASP A 216 -35.98 1.11 10.04
N LEU A 217 -35.23 0.81 8.97
CA LEU A 217 -34.44 -0.40 8.82
C LEU A 217 -32.97 -0.08 9.14
N LEU A 218 -32.47 -0.70 10.20
CA LEU A 218 -31.06 -0.58 10.61
C LEU A 218 -30.29 -1.81 10.09
N ILE A 219 -29.13 -1.60 9.44
CA ILE A 219 -28.25 -2.63 8.87
C ILE A 219 -26.82 -2.38 9.32
#